data_647a162282a5b73920e151d129738b08
#
_entry.id   647a162282a5b73920e151d129738b08
#
_cell.length_a   1.000
_cell.length_b   1.000
_cell.length_c   1.000
_cell.angle_alpha   90.00
_cell.angle_beta   90.00
_cell.angle_gamma   90.00
#
_symmetry.space_group_name_H-M   'P 1'
#
loop_
_entity.id
_entity.type
_entity.pdbx_description
1 polymer ?
#
loop_
_entity_poly.entity_id
_entity_poly.type
_entity_poly.pdbx_seq_one_letter_code
_entity_poly.pdbx_strand_id
1 'polypeptide(L)'
;MPLDALLSDAYAAARRATIGDRASEDPRPGEVPGRTPYEAPRREQSQVPDAEGVGEPTVARSGETRGDTCHIDVVDRWGNLVSATPSGGWLQSSPHVPELGFCLGTRLQMTWLDEDSPSALRPGRRPRTTLSPTLLLRDVVGVSALGTPGGDQQDQWQLAYLLRTLVGGWTPQQAIDAPTLHTTAMAGSFWPRLWTPRGVVAEDRLGAEVLDGLAARGHAVTTVPGWTLGRLSAVTRDPETGELGAAANPRGEQGYAVGR
;
A
#
# COMPACT_ATOMS: atom_id res chain seq x y z
N MET A 1 4.07 -10.26 16.33
CA MET A 1 4.04 -10.78 14.94
C MET A 1 5.13 -11.83 14.83
N PRO A 2 4.92 -13.00 14.21
CA PRO A 2 5.91 -14.07 14.08
C PRO A 2 6.87 -13.82 12.91
N LEU A 3 7.72 -12.79 13.04
CA LEU A 3 8.58 -12.33 11.94
C LEU A 3 9.54 -13.41 11.46
N ASP A 4 10.14 -14.17 12.37
CA ASP A 4 11.10 -15.23 12.00
C ASP A 4 10.46 -16.29 11.08
N ALA A 5 9.19 -16.65 11.33
CA ALA A 5 8.47 -17.57 10.45
C ALA A 5 8.11 -16.92 9.12
N LEU A 6 7.58 -15.69 9.15
CA LEU A 6 7.12 -14.98 7.94
C LEU A 6 8.27 -14.61 7.00
N LEU A 7 9.47 -14.36 7.53
CA LEU A 7 10.67 -14.00 6.75
C LEU A 7 11.53 -15.21 6.38
N SER A 8 11.13 -16.43 6.74
CA SER A 8 11.88 -17.64 6.42
C SER A 8 11.79 -18.02 4.94
N ASP A 9 12.86 -18.59 4.41
CA ASP A 9 12.89 -19.16 3.05
C ASP A 9 11.84 -20.25 2.84
N ALA A 10 11.59 -21.05 3.88
CA ALA A 10 10.57 -22.11 3.85
C ALA A 10 9.17 -21.52 3.65
N TYR A 11 8.82 -20.45 4.40
CA TYR A 11 7.55 -19.78 4.22
C TYR A 11 7.44 -19.14 2.83
N ALA A 12 8.49 -18.44 2.38
CA ALA A 12 8.53 -17.84 1.05
C ALA A 12 8.38 -18.89 -0.07
N ALA A 13 9.03 -20.05 0.06
CA ALA A 13 8.89 -21.16 -0.88
C ALA A 13 7.47 -21.75 -0.90
N ALA A 14 6.86 -21.95 0.27
CA ALA A 14 5.47 -22.41 0.39
C ALA A 14 4.51 -21.41 -0.26
N ARG A 15 4.70 -20.10 -0.07
CA ARG A 15 3.89 -19.06 -0.71
C ARG A 15 4.06 -19.05 -2.23
N ARG A 16 5.30 -19.16 -2.73
CA ARG A 16 5.54 -19.26 -4.19
C ARG A 16 4.85 -20.46 -4.81
N ALA A 17 4.82 -21.59 -4.15
CA ALA A 17 4.16 -22.81 -4.65
C ALA A 17 2.64 -22.65 -4.84
N THR A 18 2.02 -21.64 -4.23
CA THR A 18 0.59 -21.35 -4.44
C THR A 18 0.32 -20.46 -5.67
N ILE A 19 1.35 -19.91 -6.30
CA ILE A 19 1.20 -19.06 -7.48
C ILE A 19 1.04 -19.96 -8.70
N GLY A 20 -0.09 -19.85 -9.38
CA GLY A 20 -0.40 -20.58 -10.62
C GLY A 20 -0.53 -19.63 -11.81
N ASP A 21 -0.88 -20.20 -12.95
CA ASP A 21 -1.02 -19.48 -14.22
C ASP A 21 -2.33 -18.70 -14.34
N ARG A 22 -3.24 -18.87 -13.42
CA ARG A 22 -4.56 -18.22 -13.44
C ARG A 22 -4.82 -17.45 -12.15
N ALA A 23 -5.62 -16.40 -12.27
CA ALA A 23 -6.13 -15.64 -11.13
C ALA A 23 -6.92 -16.54 -10.18
N SER A 24 -6.72 -16.36 -8.88
CA SER A 24 -7.41 -17.11 -7.83
C SER A 24 -8.52 -16.27 -7.20
N GLU A 25 -9.61 -16.91 -6.85
CA GLU A 25 -10.65 -16.33 -5.99
C GLU A 25 -10.41 -16.64 -4.51
N ASP A 26 -9.52 -17.56 -4.20
CA ASP A 26 -9.21 -17.93 -2.83
C ASP A 26 -8.14 -17.02 -2.24
N PRO A 27 -8.35 -16.48 -1.03
CA PRO A 27 -7.36 -15.62 -0.38
C PRO A 27 -6.08 -16.38 -0.03
N ARG A 28 -6.17 -17.70 0.18
CA ARG A 28 -5.06 -18.61 0.49
C ARG A 28 -4.11 -18.03 1.54
N PRO A 29 -4.59 -17.78 2.78
CA PRO A 29 -3.73 -17.30 3.85
C PRO A 29 -2.59 -18.28 4.09
N GLY A 30 -1.41 -17.73 4.42
CA GLY A 30 -0.26 -18.57 4.74
C GLY A 30 -0.41 -19.22 6.11
N GLU A 31 0.19 -20.37 6.27
CA GLU A 31 0.22 -21.09 7.56
C GLU A 31 1.44 -20.66 8.38
N VAL A 32 1.22 -20.37 9.65
CA VAL A 32 2.27 -20.07 10.61
C VAL A 32 2.10 -21.01 11.82
N PRO A 33 3.15 -21.73 12.22
CA PRO A 33 3.06 -22.66 13.33
C PRO A 33 2.47 -22.05 14.60
N GLY A 34 1.49 -22.73 15.19
CA GLY A 34 0.81 -22.27 16.41
C GLY A 34 -0.18 -21.12 16.23
N ARG A 35 -0.57 -20.81 14.98
CA ARG A 35 -1.57 -19.78 14.68
C ARG A 35 -2.62 -20.31 13.71
N THR A 36 -3.88 -20.03 14.01
CA THR A 36 -4.98 -20.30 13.08
C THR A 36 -5.09 -19.15 12.08
N PRO A 37 -5.10 -19.42 10.78
CA PRO A 37 -5.38 -18.40 9.78
C PRO A 37 -6.77 -17.78 10.00
N TYR A 38 -6.88 -16.47 9.91
CA TYR A 38 -8.15 -15.77 9.91
C TYR A 38 -8.52 -15.38 8.48
N GLU A 39 -9.68 -15.84 8.03
CA GLU A 39 -10.25 -15.42 6.77
C GLU A 39 -11.30 -14.34 6.99
N ALA A 40 -11.01 -13.13 6.52
CA ALA A 40 -11.95 -12.03 6.61
C ALA A 40 -13.22 -12.33 5.77
N PRO A 41 -14.42 -12.01 6.28
CA PRO A 41 -15.64 -12.10 5.48
C PRO A 41 -15.52 -11.30 4.18
N ARG A 42 -15.84 -11.94 3.07
CA ARG A 42 -15.80 -11.34 1.73
C ARG A 42 -17.16 -10.71 1.42
N ARG A 43 -17.15 -9.44 1.04
CA ARG A 43 -18.35 -8.68 0.66
C ARG A 43 -18.12 -8.04 -0.69
N GLU A 44 -19.01 -8.33 -1.64
CA GLU A 44 -19.04 -7.66 -2.94
C GLU A 44 -19.89 -6.39 -2.89
N GLN A 45 -19.68 -5.50 -3.85
CA GLN A 45 -20.43 -4.23 -3.91
C GLN A 45 -21.94 -4.44 -3.99
N SER A 46 -22.40 -5.43 -4.74
CA SER A 46 -23.82 -5.78 -4.87
C SER A 46 -24.50 -6.13 -3.54
N GLN A 47 -23.70 -6.46 -2.53
CA GLN A 47 -24.17 -6.86 -1.20
C GLN A 47 -24.23 -5.70 -0.20
N VAL A 48 -23.77 -4.53 -0.59
CA VAL A 48 -23.67 -3.36 0.30
C VAL A 48 -24.33 -2.15 -0.36
N PRO A 49 -25.30 -1.50 0.30
CA PRO A 49 -25.88 -0.27 -0.22
C PRO A 49 -24.80 0.80 -0.47
N ASP A 50 -24.99 1.60 -1.51
CA ASP A 50 -24.17 2.79 -1.71
C ASP A 50 -24.48 3.78 -0.58
N ALA A 51 -23.47 4.08 0.21
CA ALA A 51 -23.54 5.06 1.28
C ALA A 51 -22.39 6.06 1.14
N GLU A 52 -22.71 7.33 1.20
CA GLU A 52 -21.69 8.38 1.23
C GLU A 52 -20.86 8.29 2.51
N GLY A 53 -19.56 8.55 2.40
CA GLY A 53 -18.65 8.56 3.54
C GLY A 53 -18.22 7.18 4.05
N VAL A 54 -18.53 6.11 3.32
CA VAL A 54 -18.17 4.73 3.67
C VAL A 54 -17.14 4.19 2.69
N GLY A 55 -16.19 3.42 3.16
CA GLY A 55 -15.15 2.79 2.34
C GLY A 55 -13.77 3.37 2.54
N GLU A 56 -12.89 3.15 1.58
CA GLU A 56 -11.53 3.69 1.56
C GLU A 56 -11.57 5.21 1.34
N PRO A 57 -11.11 6.02 2.30
CA PRO A 57 -11.26 7.47 2.22
C PRO A 57 -10.27 8.13 1.27
N THR A 58 -9.20 7.42 0.87
CA THR A 58 -8.08 7.99 0.11
C THR A 58 -7.98 7.55 -1.33
N VAL A 59 -8.66 6.47 -1.71
CA VAL A 59 -8.69 5.92 -3.07
C VAL A 59 -10.12 5.65 -3.49
N ALA A 60 -10.55 6.30 -4.57
CA ALA A 60 -11.84 6.02 -5.17
C ALA A 60 -11.82 4.65 -5.86
N ARG A 61 -12.99 4.06 -6.13
CA ARG A 61 -13.12 2.79 -6.88
C ARG A 61 -12.55 2.86 -8.29
N SER A 62 -12.57 4.04 -8.89
CA SER A 62 -11.91 4.33 -10.15
C SER A 62 -10.38 4.26 -10.08
N GLY A 63 -9.81 4.00 -8.90
CA GLY A 63 -8.38 4.06 -8.66
C GLY A 63 -7.84 5.47 -8.42
N GLU A 64 -8.66 6.50 -8.62
CA GLU A 64 -8.28 7.89 -8.37
C GLU A 64 -7.99 8.09 -6.88
N THR A 65 -6.82 8.63 -6.58
CA THR A 65 -6.44 8.95 -5.20
C THR A 65 -7.12 10.23 -4.78
N ARG A 66 -8.02 10.12 -3.80
CA ARG A 66 -8.63 11.27 -3.11
C ARG A 66 -7.91 11.38 -1.77
N GLY A 67 -7.35 12.56 -1.46
CA GLY A 67 -6.76 12.32 -0.34
C GLY A 67 -6.24 13.19 0.71
N ASP A 68 -6.36 12.76 1.92
CA ASP A 68 -5.88 13.39 3.13
C ASP A 68 -4.56 12.77 3.63
N THR A 69 -4.13 11.66 3.06
CA THR A 69 -2.83 11.07 3.37
C THR A 69 -1.75 11.80 2.61
N CYS A 70 -0.74 12.28 3.34
CA CYS A 70 0.50 12.82 2.77
C CYS A 70 1.61 11.80 2.93
N HIS A 71 2.68 11.98 2.16
CA HIS A 71 3.92 11.24 2.34
C HIS A 71 5.11 12.18 2.18
N ILE A 72 6.12 12.02 3.06
CA ILE A 72 7.30 12.86 3.09
C ILE A 72 8.52 11.97 3.33
N ASP A 73 9.50 12.08 2.45
CA ASP A 73 10.82 11.47 2.61
C ASP A 73 11.88 12.54 2.70
N VAL A 74 12.81 12.39 3.62
CA VAL A 74 13.91 13.33 3.82
C VAL A 74 15.22 12.56 3.98
N VAL A 75 16.26 13.03 3.33
CA VAL A 75 17.65 12.65 3.63
C VAL A 75 18.47 13.91 3.85
N ASP A 76 19.23 13.95 4.93
CA ASP A 76 20.11 15.08 5.23
C ASP A 76 21.57 14.82 4.81
N ARG A 77 22.39 15.87 4.89
CA ARG A 77 23.81 15.79 4.52
C ARG A 77 24.62 14.81 5.36
N TRP A 78 24.13 14.42 6.53
CA TRP A 78 24.80 13.47 7.42
C TRP A 78 24.34 12.02 7.18
N GLY A 79 23.33 11.84 6.31
CA GLY A 79 22.79 10.53 5.98
C GLY A 79 21.66 10.07 6.90
N ASN A 80 21.07 10.95 7.71
CA ASN A 80 19.84 10.62 8.41
C ASN A 80 18.69 10.53 7.41
N LEU A 81 17.91 9.47 7.51
CA LEU A 81 16.77 9.19 6.64
C LEU A 81 15.48 9.21 7.45
N VAL A 82 14.47 9.86 6.92
CA VAL A 82 13.11 9.88 7.47
C VAL A 82 12.12 9.52 6.37
N SER A 83 11.20 8.60 6.67
CA SER A 83 10.01 8.32 5.86
C SER A 83 8.79 8.49 6.77
N ALA A 84 7.87 9.35 6.39
CA ALA A 84 6.68 9.65 7.18
C ALA A 84 5.42 9.68 6.32
N THR A 85 4.39 8.95 6.77
CA THR A 85 3.09 8.91 6.11
C THR A 85 1.98 9.34 7.08
N PRO A 86 1.80 10.65 7.34
CA PRO A 86 0.74 11.14 8.20
C PRO A 86 -0.62 10.97 7.55
N SER A 87 -1.63 10.50 8.31
CA SER A 87 -3.01 10.31 7.86
C SER A 87 -3.97 10.12 9.01
N GLY A 88 -5.22 10.50 8.81
CA GLY A 88 -6.26 10.46 9.84
C GLY A 88 -6.17 11.66 10.79
N GLY A 89 -7.18 11.81 11.66
CA GLY A 89 -7.22 12.94 12.57
C GLY A 89 -7.59 14.26 11.89
N TRP A 90 -8.50 14.20 10.93
CA TRP A 90 -8.95 15.36 10.14
C TRP A 90 -9.96 16.20 10.91
N LEU A 91 -9.86 17.53 10.83
CA LEU A 91 -10.75 18.46 11.49
C LEU A 91 -12.24 18.24 11.16
N GLN A 92 -12.53 17.84 9.94
CA GLN A 92 -13.91 17.63 9.48
C GLN A 92 -14.50 16.27 9.89
N SER A 93 -13.70 15.32 10.34
CA SER A 93 -14.19 13.95 10.59
C SER A 93 -13.71 13.32 11.90
N SER A 94 -12.88 14.02 12.68
CA SER A 94 -12.29 13.48 13.89
C SER A 94 -12.54 14.39 15.09
N PRO A 95 -12.82 13.84 16.28
CA PRO A 95 -12.95 14.63 17.48
C PRO A 95 -11.65 15.39 17.77
N HIS A 96 -11.79 16.69 18.01
CA HIS A 96 -10.69 17.53 18.46
C HIS A 96 -10.51 17.39 19.99
N VAL A 97 -9.28 17.28 20.44
CA VAL A 97 -8.91 17.27 21.86
C VAL A 97 -8.26 18.60 22.20
N PRO A 98 -9.01 19.55 22.81
CA PRO A 98 -8.53 20.92 23.01
C PRO A 98 -7.20 21.00 23.81
N GLU A 99 -7.08 20.15 24.83
CA GLU A 99 -5.89 20.10 25.70
C GLU A 99 -4.63 19.64 24.98
N LEU A 100 -4.77 18.91 23.89
CA LEU A 100 -3.67 18.38 23.09
C LEU A 100 -3.41 19.19 21.82
N GLY A 101 -4.38 20.01 21.40
CA GLY A 101 -4.28 20.83 20.20
C GLY A 101 -4.33 20.06 18.86
N PHE A 102 -4.81 18.82 18.87
CA PHE A 102 -4.95 18.00 17.65
C PHE A 102 -6.20 17.12 17.69
N CYS A 103 -6.56 16.59 16.51
CA CYS A 103 -7.67 15.65 16.36
C CYS A 103 -7.24 14.21 16.62
N LEU A 104 -8.16 13.40 17.16
CA LEU A 104 -7.93 11.97 17.33
C LEU A 104 -7.75 11.27 15.96
N GLY A 105 -6.88 10.29 15.93
CA GLY A 105 -6.69 9.45 14.76
C GLY A 105 -7.93 8.58 14.47
N THR A 106 -8.21 8.34 13.18
CA THR A 106 -9.39 7.58 12.71
C THR A 106 -9.13 6.08 12.58
N ARG A 107 -7.98 5.57 13.01
CA ARG A 107 -7.57 4.17 12.75
C ARG A 107 -8.41 3.10 13.46
N LEU A 108 -9.22 3.44 14.44
CA LEU A 108 -10.19 2.50 15.02
C LEU A 108 -11.21 1.98 13.99
N GLN A 109 -11.48 2.70 12.90
CA GLN A 109 -12.33 2.22 11.80
C GLN A 109 -11.80 0.96 11.11
N MET A 110 -10.50 0.63 11.29
CA MET A 110 -9.89 -0.58 10.76
C MET A 110 -10.01 -1.79 11.67
N THR A 111 -10.49 -1.61 12.90
CA THR A 111 -10.70 -2.73 13.83
C THR A 111 -11.93 -3.55 13.42
N TRP A 112 -11.93 -4.81 13.79
CA TRP A 112 -13.05 -5.70 13.57
C TRP A 112 -13.84 -5.86 14.86
N LEU A 113 -15.17 -6.04 14.72
CA LEU A 113 -16.04 -6.43 15.84
C LEU A 113 -16.10 -7.95 16.01
N ASP A 114 -15.55 -8.70 15.06
CA ASP A 114 -15.37 -10.14 15.13
C ASP A 114 -14.22 -10.45 16.09
N GLU A 115 -14.51 -11.16 17.16
CA GLU A 115 -13.54 -11.49 18.22
C GLU A 115 -12.43 -12.42 17.76
N ASP A 116 -12.67 -13.22 16.73
CA ASP A 116 -11.68 -14.15 16.16
C ASP A 116 -10.67 -13.40 15.26
N SER A 117 -10.97 -12.19 14.86
CA SER A 117 -10.06 -11.40 14.05
C SER A 117 -8.79 -11.02 14.82
N PRO A 118 -7.60 -11.16 14.23
CA PRO A 118 -6.36 -10.65 14.81
C PRO A 118 -6.36 -9.12 15.01
N SER A 119 -7.25 -8.42 14.31
CA SER A 119 -7.49 -6.98 14.42
C SER A 119 -8.77 -6.64 15.18
N ALA A 120 -9.28 -7.54 16.02
CA ALA A 120 -10.46 -7.30 16.85
C ALA A 120 -10.25 -6.07 17.75
N LEU A 121 -11.33 -5.32 17.96
CA LEU A 121 -11.34 -4.19 18.89
C LEU A 121 -11.13 -4.70 20.33
N ARG A 122 -10.03 -4.33 20.94
CA ARG A 122 -9.70 -4.71 22.33
C ARG A 122 -9.04 -3.55 23.07
N PRO A 123 -9.35 -3.32 24.33
CA PRO A 123 -8.69 -2.31 25.16
C PRO A 123 -7.18 -2.45 25.16
N GLY A 124 -6.45 -1.36 25.11
CA GLY A 124 -4.98 -1.33 25.17
C GLY A 124 -4.27 -1.83 23.92
N ARG A 125 -4.98 -2.19 22.84
CA ARG A 125 -4.40 -2.58 21.56
C ARG A 125 -4.38 -1.42 20.58
N ARG A 126 -3.26 -1.27 19.86
CA ARG A 126 -3.19 -0.37 18.71
C ARG A 126 -3.97 -0.97 17.55
N PRO A 127 -4.78 -0.16 16.83
CA PRO A 127 -5.38 -0.60 15.57
C PRO A 127 -4.29 -0.88 14.53
N ARG A 128 -4.63 -1.67 13.52
CA ARG A 128 -3.80 -1.79 12.32
C ARG A 128 -3.79 -0.46 11.56
N THR A 129 -2.85 -0.32 10.66
CA THR A 129 -2.78 0.80 9.73
C THR A 129 -2.46 0.29 8.32
N THR A 130 -2.84 1.06 7.30
CA THR A 130 -2.40 0.90 5.91
C THR A 130 -1.15 1.72 5.62
N LEU A 131 -0.73 2.57 6.55
CA LEU A 131 0.43 3.46 6.37
C LEU A 131 1.71 2.64 6.36
N SER A 132 2.49 2.78 5.30
CA SER A 132 3.67 1.97 5.00
C SER A 132 4.90 2.84 4.69
N PRO A 133 5.31 3.76 5.61
CA PRO A 133 6.59 4.44 5.44
C PRO A 133 7.71 3.40 5.47
N THR A 134 8.61 3.48 4.50
CA THR A 134 9.61 2.43 4.28
C THR A 134 11.02 3.01 4.27
N LEU A 135 11.93 2.33 4.95
CA LEU A 135 13.37 2.58 4.88
C LEU A 135 14.07 1.36 4.28
N LEU A 136 15.00 1.60 3.36
CA LEU A 136 15.90 0.57 2.86
C LEU A 136 17.28 0.72 3.49
N LEU A 137 17.82 -0.41 3.92
CA LEU A 137 19.17 -0.50 4.45
C LEU A 137 19.99 -1.47 3.60
N ARG A 138 21.26 -1.13 3.37
CA ARG A 138 22.28 -2.02 2.82
C ARG A 138 23.37 -2.15 3.88
N ASP A 139 23.61 -3.35 4.36
CA ASP A 139 24.61 -3.63 5.41
C ASP A 139 24.46 -2.69 6.62
N VAL A 140 23.23 -2.56 7.12
CA VAL A 140 22.79 -1.68 8.22
C VAL A 140 22.89 -0.18 7.95
N VAL A 141 23.35 0.24 6.76
CA VAL A 141 23.39 1.64 6.35
C VAL A 141 22.12 2.02 5.59
N GLY A 142 21.47 3.10 5.98
CA GLY A 142 20.30 3.61 5.27
C GLY A 142 20.67 4.12 3.87
N VAL A 143 19.98 3.60 2.85
CA VAL A 143 20.22 3.96 1.45
C VAL A 143 19.02 4.58 0.75
N SER A 144 17.81 4.40 1.29
CA SER A 144 16.61 5.06 0.75
C SER A 144 15.51 5.17 1.79
N ALA A 145 14.72 6.22 1.69
CA ALA A 145 13.42 6.36 2.32
C ALA A 145 12.38 6.52 1.22
N LEU A 146 11.23 5.87 1.35
CA LEU A 146 10.17 5.89 0.32
C LEU A 146 8.80 5.61 0.90
N GLY A 147 7.78 5.98 0.15
CA GLY A 147 6.41 5.65 0.45
C GLY A 147 5.41 6.35 -0.45
N THR A 148 4.13 6.24 -0.11
CA THR A 148 3.02 6.77 -0.90
C THR A 148 1.78 6.94 -0.02
N PRO A 149 0.90 7.90 -0.26
CA PRO A 149 -0.49 7.78 0.16
C PRO A 149 -1.21 6.68 -0.63
N GLY A 150 -2.40 6.25 -0.21
CA GLY A 150 -3.22 5.35 -1.04
C GLY A 150 -3.80 4.12 -0.33
N GLY A 151 -4.06 4.18 0.97
CA GLY A 151 -4.79 3.11 1.66
C GLY A 151 -4.18 1.72 1.51
N ASP A 152 -5.00 0.74 1.15
CA ASP A 152 -4.60 -0.68 0.98
C ASP A 152 -3.68 -0.92 -0.22
N GLN A 153 -3.45 0.07 -1.06
CA GLN A 153 -2.61 -0.05 -2.25
C GLN A 153 -1.16 0.36 -2.00
N GLN A 154 -0.87 0.97 -0.85
CA GLN A 154 0.45 1.53 -0.54
C GLN A 154 1.58 0.51 -0.67
N ASP A 155 1.45 -0.65 -0.06
CA ASP A 155 2.44 -1.72 -0.09
C ASP A 155 2.59 -2.35 -1.48
N GLN A 156 1.50 -2.42 -2.25
CA GLN A 156 1.52 -2.97 -3.60
C GLN A 156 2.29 -2.07 -4.57
N TRP A 157 2.07 -0.75 -4.52
CA TRP A 157 2.79 0.20 -5.36
C TRP A 157 4.27 0.30 -4.97
N GLN A 158 4.57 0.24 -3.66
CA GLN A 158 5.94 0.19 -3.18
C GLN A 158 6.65 -1.09 -3.62
N LEU A 159 5.98 -2.24 -3.59
CA LEU A 159 6.55 -3.49 -4.07
C LEU A 159 6.94 -3.38 -5.56
N ALA A 160 6.08 -2.81 -6.40
CA ALA A 160 6.38 -2.59 -7.81
C ALA A 160 7.62 -1.69 -7.99
N TYR A 161 7.72 -0.61 -7.23
CA TYR A 161 8.89 0.27 -7.21
C TYR A 161 10.16 -0.48 -6.78
N LEU A 162 10.11 -1.23 -5.70
CA LEU A 162 11.26 -1.99 -5.19
C LEU A 162 11.75 -3.05 -6.17
N LEU A 163 10.85 -3.75 -6.83
CA LEU A 163 11.22 -4.72 -7.87
C LEU A 163 11.90 -4.05 -9.06
N ARG A 164 11.43 -2.90 -9.49
CA ARG A 164 12.02 -2.13 -10.60
C ARG A 164 13.41 -1.60 -10.24
N THR A 165 13.57 -1.06 -9.06
CA THR A 165 14.85 -0.46 -8.64
C THR A 165 15.87 -1.51 -8.21
N LEU A 166 15.49 -2.47 -7.34
CA LEU A 166 16.44 -3.43 -6.76
C LEU A 166 16.74 -4.62 -7.68
N VAL A 167 15.76 -5.04 -8.48
CA VAL A 167 15.91 -6.20 -9.38
C VAL A 167 16.11 -5.73 -10.83
N GLY A 168 15.32 -4.77 -11.26
CA GLY A 168 15.35 -4.24 -12.63
C GLY A 168 16.46 -3.23 -12.90
N GLY A 169 17.09 -2.66 -11.88
CA GLY A 169 18.16 -1.67 -12.01
C GLY A 169 17.69 -0.30 -12.54
N TRP A 170 16.40 -0.01 -12.41
CA TRP A 170 15.84 1.27 -12.85
C TRP A 170 16.21 2.38 -11.87
N THR A 171 16.32 3.61 -12.38
CA THR A 171 16.43 4.77 -11.50
C THR A 171 15.12 4.99 -10.72
N PRO A 172 15.17 5.61 -9.54
CA PRO A 172 13.97 5.90 -8.75
C PRO A 172 12.88 6.61 -9.56
N GLN A 173 13.24 7.61 -10.36
CA GLN A 173 12.26 8.36 -11.16
C GLN A 173 11.66 7.49 -12.27
N GLN A 174 12.46 6.69 -12.98
CA GLN A 174 11.93 5.74 -13.97
C GLN A 174 10.94 4.76 -13.37
N ALA A 175 11.25 4.25 -12.17
CA ALA A 175 10.38 3.31 -11.46
C ALA A 175 9.05 3.95 -11.02
N ILE A 176 9.08 5.22 -10.61
CA ILE A 176 7.92 6.01 -10.23
C ILE A 176 7.05 6.38 -11.44
N ASP A 177 7.67 6.76 -12.55
CA ASP A 177 6.96 7.19 -13.77
C ASP A 177 6.34 6.02 -14.54
N ALA A 178 6.81 4.80 -14.30
CA ALA A 178 6.27 3.63 -14.96
C ALA A 178 4.79 3.40 -14.64
N PRO A 179 4.02 2.84 -15.61
CA PRO A 179 2.63 2.50 -15.35
C PRO A 179 2.50 1.50 -14.20
N THR A 180 1.43 1.61 -13.42
CA THR A 180 1.24 0.76 -12.25
C THR A 180 -0.13 0.10 -12.22
N LEU A 181 -0.28 -0.84 -11.30
CA LEU A 181 -1.50 -1.59 -11.05
C LEU A 181 -1.58 -1.94 -9.56
N HIS A 182 -2.76 -2.39 -9.13
CA HIS A 182 -2.94 -3.03 -7.83
C HIS A 182 -4.10 -4.04 -7.90
N THR A 183 -4.10 -5.01 -6.98
CA THR A 183 -5.23 -5.94 -6.84
C THR A 183 -6.26 -5.40 -5.84
N THR A 184 -7.52 -5.70 -6.12
CA THR A 184 -8.67 -5.52 -5.21
C THR A 184 -9.26 -6.86 -4.78
N ALA A 185 -8.54 -7.95 -5.03
CA ALA A 185 -8.94 -9.31 -4.68
C ALA A 185 -8.65 -9.68 -3.21
N MET A 186 -8.65 -8.70 -2.33
CA MET A 186 -8.53 -8.85 -0.88
C MET A 186 -9.58 -7.98 -0.19
N ALA A 187 -10.09 -8.43 0.96
CA ALA A 187 -11.02 -7.63 1.75
C ALA A 187 -10.37 -6.31 2.18
N GLY A 188 -10.99 -5.19 1.83
CA GLY A 188 -10.51 -3.86 2.15
C GLY A 188 -10.39 -3.61 3.66
N SER A 189 -9.49 -2.73 4.06
CA SER A 189 -9.28 -2.36 5.47
C SER A 189 -10.40 -1.51 6.04
N PHE A 190 -11.13 -0.79 5.20
CA PHE A 190 -12.17 0.14 5.59
C PHE A 190 -13.56 -0.43 5.39
N TRP A 191 -14.48 -0.16 6.31
CA TRP A 191 -15.87 -0.58 6.16
C TRP A 191 -16.46 0.00 4.84
N PRO A 192 -17.22 -0.78 4.05
CA PRO A 192 -17.74 -2.12 4.28
C PRO A 192 -16.77 -3.28 3.94
N ARG A 193 -15.49 -3.02 3.72
CA ARG A 193 -14.45 -4.02 3.44
C ARG A 193 -14.73 -4.80 2.16
N LEU A 194 -14.98 -4.07 1.09
CA LEU A 194 -15.30 -4.64 -0.20
C LEU A 194 -14.15 -5.50 -0.73
N TRP A 195 -14.54 -6.50 -1.46
CA TRP A 195 -13.69 -7.44 -2.15
C TRP A 195 -14.18 -7.61 -3.59
N THR A 196 -13.27 -7.61 -4.54
CA THR A 196 -13.58 -7.88 -5.95
C THR A 196 -12.90 -9.17 -6.34
N PRO A 197 -13.66 -10.23 -6.65
CA PRO A 197 -13.08 -11.50 -7.07
C PRO A 197 -12.10 -11.31 -8.23
N ARG A 198 -10.86 -11.76 -8.07
CA ARG A 198 -9.80 -11.67 -9.10
C ARG A 198 -9.52 -10.24 -9.60
N GLY A 199 -9.98 -9.21 -8.84
CA GLY A 199 -9.94 -7.82 -9.25
C GLY A 199 -8.52 -7.27 -9.38
N VAL A 200 -8.28 -6.56 -10.50
CA VAL A 200 -7.07 -5.78 -10.75
C VAL A 200 -7.47 -4.44 -11.35
N VAL A 201 -6.97 -3.35 -10.77
CA VAL A 201 -7.07 -2.01 -11.34
C VAL A 201 -5.70 -1.67 -11.95
N ALA A 202 -5.67 -1.26 -13.21
CA ALA A 202 -4.45 -1.12 -13.98
C ALA A 202 -4.48 0.13 -14.88
N GLU A 203 -3.37 0.88 -14.93
CA GLU A 203 -3.23 1.99 -15.87
C GLU A 203 -3.19 1.50 -17.33
N ASP A 204 -3.88 2.21 -18.23
CA ASP A 204 -3.90 1.93 -19.68
C ASP A 204 -2.50 1.95 -20.31
N ARG A 205 -1.57 2.69 -19.71
CA ARG A 205 -0.15 2.77 -20.11
C ARG A 205 0.62 1.45 -19.98
N LEU A 206 0.03 0.42 -19.32
CA LEU A 206 0.61 -0.94 -19.35
C LEU A 206 0.55 -1.56 -20.75
N GLY A 207 -0.33 -1.04 -21.61
CA GLY A 207 -0.51 -1.50 -22.99
C GLY A 207 -1.45 -2.70 -23.11
N ALA A 208 -2.06 -2.83 -24.29
CA ALA A 208 -3.09 -3.84 -24.56
C ALA A 208 -2.57 -5.27 -24.31
N GLU A 209 -1.34 -5.58 -24.72
CA GLU A 209 -0.76 -6.92 -24.56
C GLU A 209 -0.76 -7.37 -23.10
N VAL A 210 -0.37 -6.49 -22.16
CA VAL A 210 -0.33 -6.82 -20.73
C VAL A 210 -1.75 -6.90 -20.16
N LEU A 211 -2.63 -5.97 -20.52
CA LEU A 211 -4.01 -5.93 -20.02
C LEU A 211 -4.80 -7.16 -20.50
N ASP A 212 -4.69 -7.51 -21.77
CA ASP A 212 -5.31 -8.70 -22.37
C ASP A 212 -4.73 -9.99 -21.79
N GLY A 213 -3.41 -10.00 -21.55
CA GLY A 213 -2.73 -11.10 -20.89
C GLY A 213 -3.21 -11.36 -19.46
N LEU A 214 -3.50 -10.31 -18.70
CA LEU A 214 -4.11 -10.41 -17.36
C LEU A 214 -5.55 -10.95 -17.46
N ALA A 215 -6.36 -10.42 -18.37
CA ALA A 215 -7.73 -10.87 -18.59
C ALA A 215 -7.79 -12.34 -19.04
N ALA A 216 -6.89 -12.76 -19.94
CA ALA A 216 -6.79 -14.15 -20.39
C ALA A 216 -6.44 -15.13 -19.25
N ARG A 217 -5.70 -14.67 -18.24
CA ARG A 217 -5.43 -15.43 -17.03
C ARG A 217 -6.60 -15.42 -16.04
N GLY A 218 -7.68 -14.73 -16.34
CA GLY A 218 -8.92 -14.71 -15.56
C GLY A 218 -9.01 -13.58 -14.55
N HIS A 219 -8.13 -12.57 -14.61
CA HIS A 219 -8.30 -11.37 -13.80
C HIS A 219 -9.51 -10.54 -14.26
N ALA A 220 -10.26 -9.99 -13.32
CA ALA A 220 -11.27 -8.97 -13.56
C ALA A 220 -10.55 -7.60 -13.65
N VAL A 221 -10.11 -7.25 -14.87
CA VAL A 221 -9.31 -6.04 -15.10
C VAL A 221 -10.21 -4.82 -15.24
N THR A 222 -9.96 -3.81 -14.40
CA THR A 222 -10.49 -2.45 -14.53
C THR A 222 -9.39 -1.55 -15.04
N THR A 223 -9.51 -1.06 -16.26
CA THR A 223 -8.53 -0.13 -16.84
C THR A 223 -8.88 1.30 -16.44
N VAL A 224 -7.86 2.04 -16.00
CA VAL A 224 -7.96 3.47 -15.65
C VAL A 224 -6.98 4.29 -16.49
N PRO A 225 -7.23 5.60 -16.68
CA PRO A 225 -6.31 6.46 -17.41
C PRO A 225 -4.90 6.43 -16.82
N GLY A 226 -3.91 6.58 -17.66
CA GLY A 226 -2.52 6.71 -17.24
C GLY A 226 -2.31 7.84 -16.25
N TRP A 227 -1.33 7.69 -15.35
CA TRP A 227 -1.02 8.67 -14.30
C TRP A 227 -2.10 8.83 -13.22
N THR A 228 -2.97 7.85 -13.07
CA THR A 228 -4.04 7.86 -12.07
C THR A 228 -3.64 7.17 -10.77
N LEU A 229 -2.88 6.07 -10.87
CA LEU A 229 -2.58 5.21 -9.73
C LEU A 229 -1.23 5.53 -9.09
N GLY A 230 -1.19 5.53 -7.75
CA GLY A 230 0.02 5.75 -6.97
C GLY A 230 0.42 7.21 -6.85
N ARG A 231 1.14 7.54 -5.78
CA ARG A 231 1.75 8.86 -5.52
C ARG A 231 3.07 8.67 -4.79
N LEU A 232 3.87 7.74 -5.28
CA LEU A 232 5.11 7.34 -4.63
C LEU A 232 6.15 8.45 -4.71
N SER A 233 6.88 8.67 -3.63
CA SER A 233 8.10 9.45 -3.59
C SER A 233 9.22 8.64 -2.96
N ALA A 234 10.45 9.06 -3.20
CA ALA A 234 11.62 8.46 -2.60
C ALA A 234 12.78 9.44 -2.51
N VAL A 235 13.58 9.30 -1.47
CA VAL A 235 14.92 9.87 -1.41
C VAL A 235 15.94 8.74 -1.34
N THR A 236 17.11 8.98 -1.91
CA THR A 236 18.22 8.01 -1.92
C THR A 236 19.51 8.63 -1.42
N ARG A 237 20.36 7.77 -0.89
CA ARG A 237 21.74 8.11 -0.56
C ARG A 237 22.66 7.01 -1.05
N ASP A 238 23.66 7.37 -1.81
CA ASP A 238 24.75 6.44 -2.13
C ASP A 238 25.70 6.39 -0.91
N PRO A 239 25.90 5.22 -0.29
CA PRO A 239 26.74 5.09 0.89
C PRO A 239 28.23 5.26 0.61
N GLU A 240 28.69 5.11 -0.64
CA GLU A 240 30.10 5.19 -1.04
C GLU A 240 30.47 6.63 -1.41
N THR A 241 29.66 7.29 -2.20
CA THR A 241 29.91 8.64 -2.70
C THR A 241 29.31 9.73 -1.84
N GLY A 242 28.29 9.40 -1.04
CA GLY A 242 27.47 10.36 -0.28
C GLY A 242 26.48 11.16 -1.15
N GLU A 243 26.34 10.81 -2.44
CA GLU A 243 25.40 11.47 -3.33
C GLU A 243 23.97 11.29 -2.85
N LEU A 244 23.20 12.37 -2.85
CA LEU A 244 21.80 12.39 -2.46
C LEU A 244 20.91 12.51 -3.71
N GLY A 245 19.85 11.70 -3.76
CA GLY A 245 18.86 11.74 -4.82
C GLY A 245 17.45 11.95 -4.27
N ALA A 246 16.56 12.48 -5.11
CA ALA A 246 15.15 12.56 -4.81
C ALA A 246 14.32 12.29 -6.08
N ALA A 247 13.20 11.61 -5.91
CA ALA A 247 12.27 11.31 -6.99
C ALA A 247 10.84 11.46 -6.47
N ALA A 248 9.95 12.02 -7.28
CA ALA A 248 8.58 12.26 -6.90
C ALA A 248 7.62 11.96 -8.06
N ASN A 249 6.43 11.54 -7.67
CA ASN A 249 5.38 11.18 -8.60
C ASN A 249 4.69 12.44 -9.15
N PRO A 250 4.55 12.56 -10.48
CA PRO A 250 3.83 13.69 -11.10
C PRO A 250 2.29 13.56 -10.99
N ARG A 251 1.79 12.40 -10.56
CA ARG A 251 0.36 12.11 -10.47
C ARG A 251 -0.32 13.00 -9.44
N GLY A 252 -1.41 13.67 -9.85
CA GLY A 252 -2.17 14.58 -9.00
C GLY A 252 -1.48 15.92 -8.74
N GLU A 253 -0.40 16.24 -9.46
CA GLU A 253 0.30 17.55 -9.44
C GLU A 253 0.74 18.02 -8.03
N GLN A 254 0.99 17.08 -7.11
CA GLN A 254 1.29 17.35 -5.70
C GLN A 254 2.63 16.78 -5.22
N GLY A 255 3.40 16.16 -6.11
CA GLY A 255 4.70 15.58 -5.78
C GLY A 255 5.84 16.56 -6.03
N TYR A 256 6.79 16.65 -5.07
CA TYR A 256 7.99 17.47 -5.18
C TYR A 256 9.22 16.62 -4.89
N ALA A 257 10.26 16.78 -5.71
CA ALA A 257 11.59 16.28 -5.44
C ALA A 257 12.54 17.48 -5.48
N VAL A 258 13.13 17.83 -4.35
CA VAL A 258 13.99 19.01 -4.21
C VAL A 258 15.25 18.67 -3.44
N GLY A 259 16.37 19.30 -3.79
CA GLY A 259 17.65 19.21 -3.08
C GLY A 259 18.31 20.58 -2.93
N ARG A 260 19.25 20.68 -1.98
CA ARG A 260 20.09 21.85 -1.75
C ARG A 260 21.56 21.46 -1.82
#